data_fa150a37065e5e5125432f2af0477f6c
#
_entry.id   fa150a37065e5e5125432f2af0477f6c
#
_cell.length_a   1.000
_cell.length_b   1.000
_cell.length_c   1.000
_cell.angle_alpha   90.00
_cell.angle_beta   90.00
_cell.angle_gamma   90.00
#
_symmetry.space_group_name_H-M   'P 1'
#
loop_
_entity.id
_entity.type
_entity.pdbx_description
1 polymer ?
#
loop_
_entity_poly.entity_id
_entity_poly.type
_entity_poly.pdbx_seq_one_letter_code
_entity_poly.pdbx_strand_id
1 'polypeptide(L)'
;MTTGSNHGTLKTIREARGRVSGDGVELAFGYWPGRGGTLVALHGLTASYLSFAGVAERLTGRRAVFALDLRGRGDSDKPAGPYGMAQHARDVAAAVRAMELPPSIIVGHSMGGFVAAALAAQEPELVSGVVLIDGGYAPAIGAAAPQQGLDAALALRINQLRQAYPSREAYRQFWRTQPHFPPEDWNPWVEAFLDYEVGGEAPELRPKASEDAVRADLMEGLQREQMIARLQAIGVPVLMVRAPAGFIPGSPPLYPDSMMEHMRSCVHSLQEELIPGTTHYTLLMGQRGASRIADLLDDFAAHCQPVRQFAASTPQAI
;
A
#
# COMPACT_ATOMS: atom_id res chain seq x y z
N MET A 1 42.95 -23.33 -8.79
CA MET A 1 41.66 -22.99 -9.48
C MET A 1 40.77 -22.35 -8.44
N THR A 2 40.73 -21.03 -8.40
CA THR A 2 40.00 -20.22 -7.42
C THR A 2 38.61 -19.92 -8.01
N THR A 3 37.58 -20.47 -7.41
CA THR A 3 36.19 -20.15 -7.75
C THR A 3 35.84 -18.78 -7.15
N GLY A 4 35.80 -17.78 -8.01
CA GLY A 4 35.36 -16.44 -7.65
C GLY A 4 33.88 -16.45 -7.30
N SER A 5 33.53 -16.09 -6.08
CA SER A 5 32.18 -15.78 -5.64
C SER A 5 31.74 -14.47 -6.30
N ASN A 6 30.78 -14.59 -7.19
CA ASN A 6 30.14 -13.47 -7.88
C ASN A 6 29.24 -12.77 -6.87
N HIS A 7 29.76 -11.77 -6.16
CA HIS A 7 28.95 -10.83 -5.37
C HIS A 7 28.19 -9.94 -6.35
N GLY A 8 26.93 -10.30 -6.62
CA GLY A 8 26.03 -9.51 -7.44
C GLY A 8 25.93 -8.09 -6.87
N THR A 9 26.44 -7.14 -7.63
CA THR A 9 26.33 -5.70 -7.39
C THR A 9 24.86 -5.37 -7.15
N LEU A 10 24.53 -4.84 -5.96
CA LEU A 10 23.22 -4.29 -5.63
C LEU A 10 22.81 -3.33 -6.75
N LYS A 11 21.83 -3.72 -7.55
CA LYS A 11 21.22 -2.81 -8.52
C LYS A 11 20.61 -1.67 -7.73
N THR A 12 21.12 -0.46 -7.93
CA THR A 12 20.57 0.76 -7.35
C THR A 12 19.08 0.83 -7.67
N ILE A 13 18.24 0.98 -6.66
CA ILE A 13 16.78 1.19 -6.84
C ILE A 13 16.60 2.38 -7.77
N ARG A 14 15.99 2.15 -8.94
CA ARG A 14 15.81 3.18 -9.98
C ARG A 14 14.53 3.97 -9.74
N GLU A 15 14.46 4.67 -8.63
CA GLU A 15 13.34 5.54 -8.33
C GLU A 15 13.73 7.02 -8.43
N ALA A 16 12.82 7.86 -8.89
CA ALA A 16 12.86 9.28 -8.63
C ALA A 16 12.08 9.55 -7.33
N ARG A 17 12.58 10.44 -6.49
CA ARG A 17 11.93 10.86 -5.24
C ARG A 17 11.55 12.31 -5.33
N GLY A 18 10.47 12.70 -4.66
CA GLY A 18 10.02 14.07 -4.63
C GLY A 18 8.96 14.31 -3.58
N ARG A 19 8.40 15.51 -3.66
CA ARG A 19 7.22 15.91 -2.87
C ARG A 19 6.17 16.42 -3.83
N VAL A 20 4.91 16.21 -3.47
CA VAL A 20 3.74 16.61 -4.25
C VAL A 20 2.68 17.15 -3.31
N SER A 21 1.93 18.15 -3.75
CA SER A 21 0.86 18.74 -2.94
C SER A 21 -0.32 17.78 -2.80
N GLY A 22 -0.69 17.52 -1.55
CA GLY A 22 -1.93 16.90 -1.12
C GLY A 22 -2.99 17.95 -0.75
N ASP A 23 -4.02 17.56 0.00
CA ASP A 23 -5.06 18.45 0.53
C ASP A 23 -4.54 19.18 1.79
N GLY A 24 -3.85 20.31 1.58
CA GLY A 24 -3.25 21.12 2.65
C GLY A 24 -2.01 20.51 3.30
N VAL A 25 -1.33 19.57 2.64
CA VAL A 25 -0.08 18.94 3.06
C VAL A 25 0.82 18.67 1.88
N GLU A 26 2.12 18.51 2.11
CA GLU A 26 3.06 18.00 1.14
C GLU A 26 3.31 16.50 1.40
N LEU A 27 3.13 15.67 0.35
CA LEU A 27 3.35 14.23 0.40
C LEU A 27 4.68 13.86 -0.25
N ALA A 28 5.46 13.03 0.40
CA ALA A 28 6.63 12.42 -0.22
C ALA A 28 6.20 11.26 -1.14
N PHE A 29 6.96 11.05 -2.20
CA PHE A 29 6.70 9.96 -3.13
C PHE A 29 7.96 9.33 -3.69
N GLY A 30 7.83 8.07 -4.13
CA GLY A 30 8.74 7.40 -5.05
C GLY A 30 8.07 7.18 -6.40
N TYR A 31 8.82 7.36 -7.49
CA TYR A 31 8.34 7.15 -8.84
C TYR A 31 9.29 6.24 -9.62
N TRP A 32 8.77 5.15 -10.15
CA TRP A 32 9.45 4.23 -11.05
C TRP A 32 8.85 4.37 -12.45
N PRO A 33 9.67 4.73 -13.45
CA PRO A 33 9.16 5.00 -14.80
C PRO A 33 8.76 3.72 -15.54
N GLY A 34 7.72 3.81 -16.36
CA GLY A 34 7.24 2.76 -17.25
C GLY A 34 6.56 3.33 -18.47
N ARG A 35 6.35 2.49 -19.50
CA ARG A 35 5.73 2.89 -20.78
C ARG A 35 4.21 2.76 -20.80
N GLY A 36 3.67 1.91 -19.93
CA GLY A 36 2.23 1.72 -19.75
C GLY A 36 1.63 2.76 -18.79
N GLY A 37 0.32 2.66 -18.54
CA GLY A 37 -0.38 3.52 -17.59
C GLY A 37 0.23 3.48 -16.19
N THR A 38 -0.04 4.53 -15.42
CA THR A 38 0.48 4.68 -14.06
C THR A 38 -0.36 3.90 -13.05
N LEU A 39 0.32 3.22 -12.14
CA LEU A 39 -0.24 2.63 -10.94
C LEU A 39 0.04 3.57 -9.76
N VAL A 40 -0.99 3.99 -9.04
CA VAL A 40 -0.86 4.80 -7.83
C VAL A 40 -0.88 3.86 -6.63
N ALA A 41 0.24 3.77 -5.89
CA ALA A 41 0.43 2.79 -4.84
C ALA A 41 0.35 3.41 -3.43
N LEU A 42 -0.45 2.80 -2.56
CA LEU A 42 -0.81 3.29 -1.22
C LEU A 42 -0.48 2.22 -0.17
N HIS A 43 0.38 2.57 0.77
CA HIS A 43 0.92 1.66 1.76
C HIS A 43 0.00 1.41 2.98
N GLY A 44 0.40 0.47 3.84
CA GLY A 44 -0.29 0.11 5.08
C GLY A 44 -0.11 1.11 6.24
N LEU A 45 -0.74 0.82 7.37
CA LEU A 45 -0.95 1.71 8.53
C LEU A 45 0.32 2.40 9.05
N THR A 46 1.42 1.67 9.20
CA THR A 46 2.70 2.19 9.73
C THR A 46 3.83 2.14 8.70
N ALA A 47 3.52 1.82 7.44
CA ALA A 47 4.49 1.63 6.39
C ALA A 47 4.83 2.93 5.63
N SER A 48 5.54 2.80 4.54
CA SER A 48 5.96 3.87 3.65
C SER A 48 5.86 3.43 2.18
N TYR A 49 6.02 4.35 1.23
CA TYR A 49 5.99 4.07 -0.20
C TYR A 49 7.01 2.99 -0.61
N LEU A 50 8.12 2.85 0.12
CA LEU A 50 9.14 1.84 -0.16
C LEU A 50 8.68 0.40 0.08
N SER A 51 7.54 0.17 0.74
CA SER A 51 6.93 -1.16 0.79
C SER A 51 6.60 -1.72 -0.60
N PHE A 52 6.41 -0.84 -1.60
CA PHE A 52 6.16 -1.21 -2.99
C PHE A 52 7.43 -1.36 -3.85
N ALA A 53 8.62 -1.08 -3.32
CA ALA A 53 9.86 -1.05 -4.11
C ALA A 53 10.10 -2.36 -4.89
N GLY A 54 9.90 -3.51 -4.25
CA GLY A 54 10.09 -4.82 -4.88
C GLY A 54 9.12 -5.08 -6.05
N VAL A 55 7.90 -4.61 -5.95
CA VAL A 55 6.87 -4.67 -7.02
C VAL A 55 7.21 -3.68 -8.12
N ALA A 56 7.51 -2.45 -7.76
CA ALA A 56 7.79 -1.36 -8.70
C ALA A 56 9.01 -1.63 -9.57
N GLU A 57 10.10 -2.16 -9.01
CA GLU A 57 11.27 -2.55 -9.80
C GLU A 57 10.98 -3.63 -10.84
N ARG A 58 10.11 -4.59 -10.50
CA ARG A 58 9.69 -5.64 -11.44
C ARG A 58 8.78 -5.10 -12.55
N LEU A 59 8.09 -4.01 -12.32
CA LEU A 59 7.26 -3.32 -13.30
C LEU A 59 8.03 -2.29 -14.13
N THR A 60 9.26 -1.94 -13.75
CA THR A 60 10.08 -0.94 -14.45
C THR A 60 10.15 -1.22 -15.95
N GLY A 61 9.86 -0.20 -16.75
CA GLY A 61 9.79 -0.27 -18.20
C GLY A 61 8.46 -0.81 -18.75
N ARG A 62 7.65 -1.53 -17.97
CA ARG A 62 6.30 -1.98 -18.32
C ARG A 62 5.23 -0.98 -17.87
N ARG A 63 5.15 -0.73 -16.58
CA ARG A 63 4.19 0.20 -15.96
C ARG A 63 4.92 1.24 -15.12
N ALA A 64 4.44 2.46 -15.12
CA ALA A 64 4.89 3.44 -14.16
C ALA A 64 4.25 3.17 -12.79
N VAL A 65 5.01 3.35 -11.70
CA VAL A 65 4.51 3.26 -10.33
C VAL A 65 4.77 4.58 -9.63
N PHE A 66 3.70 5.22 -9.16
CA PHE A 66 3.71 6.42 -8.33
C PHE A 66 3.25 6.03 -6.92
N ALA A 67 4.19 5.86 -6.01
CA ALA A 67 3.92 5.40 -4.65
C ALA A 67 4.07 6.55 -3.66
N LEU A 68 3.05 6.79 -2.84
CA LEU A 68 2.97 7.90 -1.90
C LEU A 68 3.27 7.46 -0.47
N ASP A 69 4.00 8.29 0.28
CA ASP A 69 3.85 8.30 1.73
C ASP A 69 2.56 9.03 2.08
N LEU A 70 1.63 8.35 2.72
CA LEU A 70 0.38 8.96 3.16
C LEU A 70 0.66 9.98 4.29
N ARG A 71 -0.21 11.00 4.44
CA ARG A 71 -0.06 11.99 5.52
C ARG A 71 0.21 11.31 6.86
N GLY A 72 1.12 11.85 7.65
CA GLY A 72 1.52 11.28 8.94
C GLY A 72 2.52 10.12 8.85
N ARG A 73 3.01 9.74 7.65
CA ARG A 73 3.96 8.63 7.44
C ARG A 73 5.18 9.07 6.64
N GLY A 74 6.23 8.27 6.73
CA GLY A 74 7.47 8.48 5.97
C GLY A 74 7.99 9.90 6.09
N ASP A 75 8.28 10.51 4.94
CA ASP A 75 8.74 11.90 4.83
C ASP A 75 7.61 12.89 4.43
N SER A 76 6.35 12.43 4.40
CA SER A 76 5.18 13.30 4.25
C SER A 76 4.93 14.14 5.50
N ASP A 77 4.19 15.23 5.33
CA ASP A 77 3.81 16.10 6.44
C ASP A 77 2.98 15.38 7.49
N LYS A 78 3.12 15.81 8.74
CA LYS A 78 2.49 15.22 9.92
C LYS A 78 1.68 16.29 10.67
N PRO A 79 0.56 16.78 10.08
CA PRO A 79 -0.30 17.75 10.76
C PRO A 79 -0.93 17.14 12.01
N ALA A 80 -1.46 17.98 12.89
CA ALA A 80 -2.25 17.52 14.04
C ALA A 80 -3.55 16.79 13.62
N GLY A 81 -3.98 16.93 12.38
CA GLY A 81 -5.16 16.31 11.77
C GLY A 81 -5.71 17.19 10.64
N PRO A 82 -6.83 16.85 10.04
CA PRO A 82 -7.53 15.57 10.19
C PRO A 82 -6.79 14.38 9.55
N TYR A 83 -7.11 13.17 10.01
CA TYR A 83 -6.69 11.88 9.45
C TYR A 83 -7.92 11.07 9.02
N GLY A 84 -7.74 9.83 8.63
CA GLY A 84 -8.82 8.94 8.21
C GLY A 84 -8.87 8.72 6.70
N MET A 85 -9.58 7.67 6.28
CA MET A 85 -9.58 7.18 4.90
C MET A 85 -10.10 8.22 3.90
N ALA A 86 -11.12 8.99 4.30
CA ALA A 86 -11.66 10.06 3.45
C ALA A 86 -10.67 11.22 3.27
N GLN A 87 -9.88 11.55 4.30
CA GLN A 87 -8.85 12.58 4.20
C GLN A 87 -7.67 12.09 3.35
N HIS A 88 -7.21 10.87 3.56
CA HIS A 88 -6.18 10.28 2.70
C HIS A 88 -6.61 10.22 1.23
N ALA A 89 -7.89 9.92 0.97
CA ALA A 89 -8.43 9.93 -0.40
C ALA A 89 -8.34 11.33 -1.04
N ARG A 90 -8.68 12.40 -0.30
CA ARG A 90 -8.50 13.79 -0.79
C ARG A 90 -7.03 14.12 -1.07
N ASP A 91 -6.12 13.69 -0.21
CA ASP A 91 -4.68 13.89 -0.43
C ASP A 91 -4.22 13.20 -1.72
N VAL A 92 -4.60 11.94 -1.90
CA VAL A 92 -4.23 11.18 -3.10
C VAL A 92 -4.84 11.81 -4.35
N ALA A 93 -6.11 12.24 -4.29
CA ALA A 93 -6.76 12.94 -5.39
C ALA A 93 -6.00 14.23 -5.79
N ALA A 94 -5.62 15.05 -4.78
CA ALA A 94 -4.83 16.25 -5.01
C ALA A 94 -3.47 15.93 -5.64
N ALA A 95 -2.76 14.90 -5.13
CA ALA A 95 -1.48 14.47 -5.66
C ALA A 95 -1.60 13.95 -7.11
N VAL A 96 -2.62 13.14 -7.42
CA VAL A 96 -2.89 12.64 -8.78
C VAL A 96 -3.14 13.80 -9.75
N ARG A 97 -3.92 14.81 -9.34
CA ARG A 97 -4.18 16.02 -10.14
C ARG A 97 -2.92 16.88 -10.31
N ALA A 98 -2.14 17.08 -9.23
CA ALA A 98 -0.90 17.85 -9.28
C ALA A 98 0.17 17.22 -10.18
N MET A 99 0.17 15.88 -10.29
CA MET A 99 1.04 15.12 -11.20
C MET A 99 0.44 14.98 -12.61
N GLU A 100 -0.72 15.56 -12.86
CA GLU A 100 -1.44 15.49 -14.15
C GLU A 100 -1.63 14.04 -14.64
N LEU A 101 -1.82 13.09 -13.72
CA LEU A 101 -1.99 11.69 -14.08
C LEU A 101 -3.39 11.47 -14.70
N PRO A 102 -3.49 10.67 -15.77
CA PRO A 102 -4.77 10.23 -16.28
C PRO A 102 -5.47 9.32 -15.26
N PRO A 103 -6.76 8.95 -15.46
CA PRO A 103 -7.42 7.95 -14.62
C PRO A 103 -6.54 6.72 -14.47
N SER A 104 -6.18 6.41 -13.22
CA SER A 104 -5.12 5.45 -12.88
C SER A 104 -5.67 4.27 -12.09
N ILE A 105 -4.95 3.15 -12.09
CA ILE A 105 -5.24 2.04 -11.19
C ILE A 105 -4.69 2.39 -9.83
N ILE A 106 -5.55 2.32 -8.80
CA ILE A 106 -5.18 2.57 -7.43
C ILE A 106 -4.90 1.24 -6.74
N VAL A 107 -3.66 1.09 -6.28
CA VAL A 107 -3.16 -0.15 -5.64
C VAL A 107 -2.96 0.12 -4.16
N GLY A 108 -3.76 -0.48 -3.32
CA GLY A 108 -3.69 -0.28 -1.87
C GLY A 108 -3.33 -1.55 -1.11
N HIS A 109 -2.28 -1.50 -0.28
CA HIS A 109 -1.93 -2.58 0.65
C HIS A 109 -2.46 -2.28 2.05
N SER A 110 -3.11 -3.27 2.68
CA SER A 110 -3.58 -3.13 4.06
C SER A 110 -4.48 -1.89 4.23
N MET A 111 -4.11 -0.92 5.06
CA MET A 111 -4.80 0.37 5.20
C MET A 111 -4.93 1.10 3.84
N GLY A 112 -3.92 1.05 2.99
CA GLY A 112 -3.97 1.65 1.65
C GLY A 112 -5.13 1.13 0.79
N GLY A 113 -5.59 -0.10 1.01
CA GLY A 113 -6.78 -0.65 0.35
C GLY A 113 -8.06 0.06 0.76
N PHE A 114 -8.18 0.48 2.02
CA PHE A 114 -9.33 1.29 2.49
C PHE A 114 -9.28 2.71 1.91
N VAL A 115 -8.08 3.27 1.77
CA VAL A 115 -7.89 4.57 1.11
C VAL A 115 -8.24 4.46 -0.39
N ALA A 116 -7.82 3.38 -1.06
CA ALA A 116 -8.14 3.13 -2.46
C ALA A 116 -9.66 3.03 -2.69
N ALA A 117 -10.38 2.31 -1.82
CA ALA A 117 -11.84 2.22 -1.88
C ALA A 117 -12.51 3.58 -1.62
N ALA A 118 -11.98 4.36 -0.65
CA ALA A 118 -12.49 5.70 -0.38
C ALA A 118 -12.27 6.66 -1.56
N LEU A 119 -11.11 6.61 -2.20
CA LEU A 119 -10.80 7.41 -3.39
C LEU A 119 -11.73 7.05 -4.56
N ALA A 120 -11.89 5.76 -4.85
CA ALA A 120 -12.76 5.31 -5.93
C ALA A 120 -14.24 5.70 -5.72
N ALA A 121 -14.68 5.77 -4.46
CA ALA A 121 -16.03 6.22 -4.12
C ALA A 121 -16.22 7.74 -4.19
N GLN A 122 -15.19 8.53 -3.86
CA GLN A 122 -15.24 9.99 -3.80
C GLN A 122 -14.90 10.68 -5.13
N GLU A 123 -13.95 10.10 -5.87
CA GLU A 123 -13.33 10.70 -7.07
C GLU A 123 -13.25 9.64 -8.20
N PRO A 124 -14.40 9.07 -8.62
CA PRO A 124 -14.42 7.95 -9.56
C PRO A 124 -13.77 8.29 -10.91
N GLU A 125 -13.75 9.57 -11.30
CA GLU A 125 -13.12 10.02 -12.54
C GLU A 125 -11.59 9.90 -12.55
N LEU A 126 -10.96 9.79 -11.38
CA LEU A 126 -9.51 9.58 -11.26
C LEU A 126 -9.11 8.11 -11.28
N VAL A 127 -10.07 7.19 -11.23
CA VAL A 127 -9.84 5.77 -10.98
C VAL A 127 -10.29 4.92 -12.18
N SER A 128 -9.38 4.16 -12.77
CA SER A 128 -9.66 3.20 -13.85
C SER A 128 -9.78 1.76 -13.37
N GLY A 129 -9.31 1.45 -12.17
CA GLY A 129 -9.39 0.16 -11.50
C GLY A 129 -8.86 0.24 -10.08
N VAL A 130 -9.22 -0.72 -9.25
CA VAL A 130 -8.78 -0.80 -7.85
C VAL A 130 -8.13 -2.16 -7.60
N VAL A 131 -6.96 -2.16 -6.96
CA VAL A 131 -6.31 -3.38 -6.50
C VAL A 131 -6.16 -3.31 -4.98
N LEU A 132 -6.76 -4.27 -4.31
CA LEU A 132 -6.78 -4.42 -2.86
C LEU A 132 -5.81 -5.55 -2.48
N ILE A 133 -4.67 -5.20 -1.90
CA ILE A 133 -3.67 -6.18 -1.47
C ILE A 133 -3.84 -6.38 0.04
N ASP A 134 -4.44 -7.49 0.41
CA ASP A 134 -4.69 -7.91 1.80
C ASP A 134 -5.23 -6.76 2.68
N GLY A 135 -6.18 -6.01 2.12
CA GLY A 135 -6.75 -4.78 2.71
C GLY A 135 -8.06 -4.35 2.07
N GLY A 136 -8.60 -3.20 2.48
CA GLY A 136 -9.76 -2.56 1.85
C GLY A 136 -11.13 -3.06 2.32
N TYR A 137 -11.19 -4.12 3.09
CA TYR A 137 -12.40 -4.65 3.74
C TYR A 137 -12.12 -4.92 5.22
N ALA A 138 -13.15 -4.91 6.07
CA ALA A 138 -12.97 -5.17 7.49
C ALA A 138 -12.38 -6.55 7.73
N PRO A 139 -11.18 -6.69 8.27
CA PRO A 139 -10.54 -7.99 8.44
C PRO A 139 -11.26 -8.86 9.45
N ALA A 140 -11.12 -10.19 9.34
CA ALA A 140 -11.74 -11.14 10.26
C ALA A 140 -11.35 -10.91 11.73
N ILE A 141 -10.16 -10.38 11.97
CA ILE A 141 -9.62 -10.13 13.32
C ILE A 141 -10.47 -9.11 14.09
N GLY A 142 -11.09 -8.12 13.41
CA GLY A 142 -11.91 -7.09 14.05
C GLY A 142 -13.34 -7.52 14.39
N ALA A 143 -13.87 -8.54 13.71
CA ALA A 143 -15.29 -8.92 13.85
C ALA A 143 -15.61 -9.68 15.16
N ALA A 144 -14.60 -10.27 15.80
CA ALA A 144 -14.76 -11.08 17.02
C ALA A 144 -13.83 -10.66 18.17
N ALA A 145 -12.98 -9.64 18.00
CA ALA A 145 -12.08 -9.19 19.06
C ALA A 145 -12.89 -8.35 20.08
N PRO A 146 -12.86 -8.70 21.35
CA PRO A 146 -13.35 -7.80 22.40
C PRO A 146 -12.62 -6.45 22.31
N GLN A 147 -13.28 -5.34 22.67
CA GLN A 147 -12.69 -3.99 22.70
C GLN A 147 -11.29 -3.98 23.35
N GLN A 148 -11.11 -4.77 24.41
CA GLN A 148 -9.82 -4.95 25.11
C GLN A 148 -8.70 -5.51 24.21
N GLY A 149 -9.02 -6.40 23.26
CA GLY A 149 -8.01 -6.93 22.33
C GLY A 149 -7.57 -5.88 21.30
N LEU A 150 -8.47 -5.01 20.91
CA LEU A 150 -8.19 -3.89 20.02
C LEU A 150 -7.33 -2.82 20.68
N ASP A 151 -7.66 -2.47 21.94
CA ASP A 151 -6.89 -1.52 22.75
C ASP A 151 -5.46 -2.05 22.99
N ALA A 152 -5.30 -3.35 23.22
CA ALA A 152 -4.00 -3.98 23.37
C ALA A 152 -3.18 -3.95 22.06
N ALA A 153 -3.80 -4.23 20.91
CA ALA A 153 -3.14 -4.16 19.61
C ALA A 153 -2.70 -2.73 19.27
N LEU A 154 -3.55 -1.74 19.53
CA LEU A 154 -3.22 -0.33 19.40
C LEU A 154 -2.05 0.06 20.33
N ALA A 155 -2.12 -0.31 21.60
CA ALA A 155 -1.07 -0.02 22.58
C ALA A 155 0.28 -0.62 22.15
N LEU A 156 0.29 -1.86 21.63
CA LEU A 156 1.49 -2.50 21.10
C LEU A 156 2.09 -1.69 19.94
N ARG A 157 1.27 -1.26 18.97
CA ARG A 157 1.73 -0.46 17.83
C ARG A 157 2.29 0.89 18.27
N ILE A 158 1.61 1.57 19.18
CA ILE A 158 2.08 2.85 19.71
C ILE A 158 3.41 2.68 20.46
N ASN A 159 3.55 1.64 21.27
CA ASN A 159 4.82 1.36 21.97
C ASN A 159 5.97 1.10 20.98
N GLN A 160 5.71 0.40 19.84
CA GLN A 160 6.70 0.20 18.79
C GLN A 160 7.13 1.54 18.15
N LEU A 161 6.19 2.47 17.93
CA LEU A 161 6.49 3.81 17.38
C LEU A 161 7.33 4.67 18.33
N ARG A 162 7.19 4.45 19.64
CA ARG A 162 7.94 5.20 20.67
C ARG A 162 9.34 4.64 20.93
N GLN A 163 9.62 3.42 20.46
CA GLN A 163 10.91 2.78 20.69
C GLN A 163 12.02 3.50 19.94
N ALA A 164 13.12 3.80 20.63
CA ALA A 164 14.33 4.34 20.04
C ALA A 164 15.32 3.23 19.68
N TYR A 165 16.05 3.44 18.60
CA TYR A 165 17.06 2.53 18.10
C TYR A 165 18.39 3.27 17.94
N PRO A 166 19.52 2.68 18.37
CA PRO A 166 20.82 3.37 18.31
C PRO A 166 21.36 3.53 16.88
N SER A 167 20.86 2.76 15.92
CA SER A 167 21.25 2.83 14.50
C SER A 167 20.20 2.17 13.61
N ARG A 168 20.26 2.43 12.28
CA ARG A 168 19.46 1.70 11.29
C ARG A 168 19.74 0.19 11.32
N GLU A 169 20.98 -0.20 11.52
CA GLU A 169 21.32 -1.63 11.66
C GLU A 169 20.65 -2.26 12.89
N ALA A 170 20.57 -1.56 14.03
CA ALA A 170 19.85 -2.04 15.19
C ALA A 170 18.35 -2.21 14.92
N TYR A 171 17.77 -1.31 14.11
CA TYR A 171 16.37 -1.43 13.68
C TYR A 171 16.17 -2.62 12.73
N ARG A 172 17.05 -2.82 11.75
CA ARG A 172 17.03 -4.01 10.90
C ARG A 172 17.18 -5.31 11.71
N GLN A 173 18.09 -5.31 12.67
CA GLN A 173 18.30 -6.47 13.55
C GLN A 173 17.07 -6.79 14.42
N PHE A 174 16.39 -5.75 14.93
CA PHE A 174 15.11 -5.94 15.61
C PHE A 174 14.11 -6.67 14.70
N TRP A 175 13.95 -6.23 13.46
CA TRP A 175 13.03 -6.86 12.50
C TRP A 175 13.46 -8.28 12.08
N ARG A 176 14.77 -8.56 11.99
CA ARG A 176 15.27 -9.92 11.73
C ARG A 176 14.92 -10.92 12.87
N THR A 177 14.73 -10.44 14.08
CA THR A 177 14.28 -11.28 15.20
C THR A 177 12.77 -11.47 15.25
N GLN A 178 12.01 -10.72 14.44
CA GLN A 178 10.56 -10.85 14.35
C GLN A 178 10.17 -11.88 13.29
N PRO A 179 9.07 -12.64 13.49
CA PRO A 179 8.64 -13.65 12.55
C PRO A 179 7.97 -13.08 11.28
N HIS A 180 7.92 -11.77 11.12
CA HIS A 180 7.22 -11.09 10.00
C HIS A 180 7.94 -11.27 8.66
N PHE A 181 9.27 -11.36 8.68
CA PHE A 181 10.12 -11.59 7.51
C PHE A 181 10.98 -12.82 7.74
N PRO A 182 10.54 -14.02 7.28
CA PRO A 182 11.37 -15.21 7.30
C PRO A 182 12.71 -14.97 6.55
N PRO A 183 13.78 -15.69 6.89
CA PRO A 183 15.10 -15.48 6.27
C PRO A 183 15.08 -15.53 4.74
N GLU A 184 14.25 -16.37 4.14
CA GLU A 184 14.07 -16.52 2.68
C GLU A 184 13.40 -15.29 2.02
N ASP A 185 12.64 -14.51 2.77
CA ASP A 185 11.98 -13.28 2.30
C ASP A 185 12.78 -12.01 2.64
N TRP A 186 13.87 -12.15 3.43
CA TRP A 186 14.75 -11.02 3.69
C TRP A 186 15.54 -10.65 2.42
N ASN A 187 15.39 -9.43 1.96
CA ASN A 187 15.91 -8.98 0.68
C ASN A 187 16.28 -7.48 0.72
N PRO A 188 16.99 -6.94 -0.29
CA PRO A 188 17.42 -5.54 -0.31
C PRO A 188 16.29 -4.52 -0.26
N TRP A 189 15.08 -4.84 -0.74
CA TRP A 189 13.92 -3.92 -0.66
C TRP A 189 13.39 -3.82 0.77
N VAL A 190 13.37 -4.96 1.50
CA VAL A 190 13.03 -4.96 2.94
C VAL A 190 14.04 -4.12 3.71
N GLU A 191 15.33 -4.25 3.44
CA GLU A 191 16.35 -3.43 4.11
C GLU A 191 16.20 -1.94 3.79
N ALA A 192 16.00 -1.58 2.52
CA ALA A 192 15.79 -0.20 2.11
C ALA A 192 14.51 0.40 2.73
N PHE A 193 13.44 -0.37 2.79
CA PHE A 193 12.20 -0.01 3.47
C PHE A 193 12.43 0.27 4.96
N LEU A 194 13.08 -0.64 5.68
CA LEU A 194 13.37 -0.49 7.11
C LEU A 194 14.30 0.71 7.38
N ASP A 195 15.33 0.91 6.56
CA ASP A 195 16.23 2.06 6.70
C ASP A 195 15.51 3.39 6.50
N TYR A 196 14.53 3.42 5.62
CA TYR A 196 13.72 4.61 5.38
C TYR A 196 12.70 4.87 6.49
N GLU A 197 12.18 3.82 7.12
CA GLU A 197 11.14 3.96 8.15
C GLU A 197 11.58 4.68 9.43
N VAL A 198 12.88 4.72 9.73
CA VAL A 198 13.39 5.39 10.91
C VAL A 198 14.04 6.73 10.56
N GLY A 199 13.82 7.71 11.43
CA GLY A 199 14.35 9.06 11.32
C GLY A 199 14.85 9.58 12.66
N GLY A 200 15.39 10.79 12.66
CA GLY A 200 16.05 11.41 13.81
C GLY A 200 17.56 11.24 13.75
N GLU A 201 18.23 11.48 14.86
CA GLU A 201 19.68 11.39 15.01
C GLU A 201 20.07 10.21 15.90
N ALA A 202 21.13 9.50 15.52
CA ALA A 202 21.69 8.45 16.37
C ALA A 202 22.21 9.05 17.70
N PRO A 203 22.02 8.35 18.83
CA PRO A 203 21.52 7.00 18.99
C PRO A 203 19.99 6.89 19.19
N GLU A 204 19.21 7.89 18.84
CA GLU A 204 17.76 7.96 19.12
C GLU A 204 16.91 7.97 17.84
N LEU A 205 17.18 7.06 16.91
CA LEU A 205 16.32 6.87 15.74
C LEU A 205 14.97 6.29 16.16
N ARG A 206 13.89 6.83 15.60
CA ARG A 206 12.51 6.36 15.86
C ARG A 206 11.76 6.13 14.55
N PRO A 207 10.76 5.24 14.53
CA PRO A 207 9.85 5.14 13.39
C PRO A 207 9.21 6.48 13.06
N LYS A 208 9.13 6.81 11.76
CA LYS A 208 8.65 8.11 11.27
C LYS A 208 7.13 8.27 11.33
N ALA A 209 6.36 7.17 11.46
CA ALA A 209 4.91 7.26 11.48
C ALA A 209 4.42 8.04 12.72
N SER A 210 3.47 8.97 12.49
CA SER A 210 2.83 9.74 13.56
C SER A 210 1.90 8.86 14.40
N GLU A 211 2.02 8.95 15.72
CA GLU A 211 1.13 8.24 16.66
C GLU A 211 -0.33 8.66 16.47
N ASP A 212 -0.60 9.96 16.33
CA ASP A 212 -1.95 10.48 16.16
C ASP A 212 -2.60 9.99 14.86
N ALA A 213 -1.81 9.95 13.78
CA ALA A 213 -2.25 9.40 12.52
C ALA A 213 -2.60 7.91 12.61
N VAL A 214 -1.74 7.12 13.25
CA VAL A 214 -1.96 5.67 13.42
C VAL A 214 -3.20 5.39 14.28
N ARG A 215 -3.41 6.16 15.36
CA ARG A 215 -4.60 6.04 16.21
C ARG A 215 -5.89 6.33 15.43
N ALA A 216 -5.93 7.49 14.77
CA ALA A 216 -7.12 7.93 14.05
C ALA A 216 -7.50 6.94 12.92
N ASP A 217 -6.51 6.52 12.13
CA ASP A 217 -6.75 5.66 10.99
C ASP A 217 -7.11 4.22 11.39
N LEU A 218 -6.52 3.70 12.47
CA LEU A 218 -6.90 2.39 13.00
C LEU A 218 -8.36 2.40 13.48
N MET A 219 -8.78 3.45 14.20
CA MET A 219 -10.14 3.55 14.71
C MET A 219 -11.18 3.69 13.58
N GLU A 220 -10.88 4.43 12.51
CA GLU A 220 -11.78 4.49 11.35
C GLU A 220 -11.81 3.17 10.58
N GLY A 221 -10.67 2.49 10.46
CA GLY A 221 -10.57 1.17 9.81
C GLY A 221 -11.45 0.08 10.43
N LEU A 222 -12.08 0.33 11.57
CA LEU A 222 -13.03 -0.57 12.23
C LEU A 222 -14.50 -0.26 11.92
N GLN A 223 -14.79 0.85 11.24
CA GLN A 223 -16.15 1.26 10.91
C GLN A 223 -16.68 0.48 9.70
N ARG A 224 -17.09 -0.78 9.95
CA ARG A 224 -17.44 -1.76 8.93
C ARG A 224 -18.49 -1.27 7.93
N GLU A 225 -19.52 -0.58 8.39
CA GLU A 225 -20.62 -0.10 7.54
C GLU A 225 -20.13 0.92 6.51
N GLN A 226 -19.28 1.85 6.92
CA GLN A 226 -18.68 2.83 6.00
C GLN A 226 -17.77 2.15 4.96
N MET A 227 -17.02 1.13 5.34
CA MET A 227 -16.19 0.38 4.42
C MET A 227 -16.99 -0.36 3.38
N ILE A 228 -18.10 -1.02 3.79
CA ILE A 228 -19.01 -1.68 2.88
C ILE A 228 -19.63 -0.67 1.89
N ALA A 229 -20.09 0.47 2.38
CA ALA A 229 -20.66 1.51 1.53
C ALA A 229 -19.66 2.03 0.48
N ARG A 230 -18.38 2.21 0.86
CA ARG A 230 -17.33 2.62 -0.06
C ARG A 230 -17.08 1.56 -1.13
N LEU A 231 -17.00 0.28 -0.75
CA LEU A 231 -16.81 -0.82 -1.71
C LEU A 231 -17.99 -0.95 -2.69
N GLN A 232 -19.22 -0.78 -2.22
CA GLN A 232 -20.43 -0.80 -3.05
C GLN A 232 -20.48 0.35 -4.06
N ALA A 233 -19.82 1.47 -3.74
CA ALA A 233 -19.74 2.65 -4.60
C ALA A 233 -18.68 2.53 -5.71
N ILE A 234 -17.83 1.50 -5.69
CA ILE A 234 -16.78 1.31 -6.71
C ILE A 234 -17.44 0.87 -8.03
N GLY A 235 -17.34 1.74 -9.04
CA GLY A 235 -17.89 1.51 -10.38
C GLY A 235 -16.89 0.93 -11.40
N VAL A 236 -15.66 0.64 -10.99
CA VAL A 236 -14.58 0.13 -11.85
C VAL A 236 -14.18 -1.31 -11.45
N PRO A 237 -13.44 -2.05 -12.30
CA PRO A 237 -12.94 -3.38 -11.95
C PRO A 237 -12.13 -3.37 -10.66
N VAL A 238 -12.28 -4.41 -9.84
CA VAL A 238 -11.57 -4.61 -8.58
C VAL A 238 -10.83 -5.95 -8.61
N LEU A 239 -9.56 -5.94 -8.22
CA LEU A 239 -8.77 -7.15 -7.96
C LEU A 239 -8.44 -7.21 -6.47
N MET A 240 -8.84 -8.29 -5.80
CA MET A 240 -8.41 -8.62 -4.43
C MET A 240 -7.28 -9.64 -4.47
N VAL A 241 -6.13 -9.28 -3.91
CA VAL A 241 -4.99 -10.17 -3.72
C VAL A 241 -4.82 -10.42 -2.24
N ARG A 242 -4.79 -11.68 -1.81
CA ARG A 242 -4.74 -12.03 -0.39
C ARG A 242 -3.67 -13.07 -0.06
N ALA A 243 -3.21 -13.05 1.18
CA ALA A 243 -2.28 -14.01 1.73
C ALA A 243 -3.03 -15.14 2.47
N PRO A 244 -2.52 -16.39 2.44
CA PRO A 244 -3.08 -17.50 3.22
C PRO A 244 -2.76 -17.42 4.72
N ALA A 245 -1.83 -16.54 5.13
CA ALA A 245 -1.49 -16.28 6.51
C ALA A 245 -1.59 -14.79 6.82
N GLY A 246 -1.90 -14.45 8.08
CA GLY A 246 -1.95 -13.06 8.55
C GLY A 246 -0.56 -12.43 8.70
N PHE A 247 -0.31 -11.77 9.83
CA PHE A 247 0.94 -11.00 10.00
C PHE A 247 2.20 -11.86 10.13
N ILE A 248 2.08 -13.10 10.55
CA ILE A 248 3.21 -14.02 10.72
C ILE A 248 2.89 -15.40 10.13
N PRO A 249 3.89 -16.19 9.75
CA PRO A 249 3.69 -17.55 9.26
C PRO A 249 2.82 -18.38 10.23
N GLY A 250 1.87 -19.14 9.69
CA GLY A 250 1.00 -20.00 10.48
C GLY A 250 -0.15 -19.30 11.22
N SER A 251 -0.22 -17.97 11.21
CA SER A 251 -1.38 -17.25 11.76
C SER A 251 -2.58 -17.33 10.80
N PRO A 252 -3.83 -17.24 11.32
CA PRO A 252 -5.01 -17.21 10.47
C PRO A 252 -4.95 -16.06 9.45
N PRO A 253 -5.47 -16.24 8.22
CA PRO A 253 -5.50 -15.18 7.22
C PRO A 253 -6.37 -14.01 7.69
N LEU A 254 -6.03 -12.80 7.23
CA LEU A 254 -6.87 -11.62 7.47
C LEU A 254 -8.20 -11.71 6.70
N TYR A 255 -8.15 -12.33 5.53
CA TYR A 255 -9.27 -12.49 4.60
C TYR A 255 -9.49 -13.98 4.26
N PRO A 256 -10.14 -14.76 5.16
CA PRO A 256 -10.49 -16.16 4.89
C PRO A 256 -11.58 -16.26 3.81
N ASP A 257 -11.73 -17.46 3.21
CA ASP A 257 -12.70 -17.70 2.13
C ASP A 257 -14.14 -17.34 2.52
N SER A 258 -14.51 -17.55 3.79
CA SER A 258 -15.82 -17.16 4.32
C SER A 258 -16.13 -15.67 4.24
N MET A 259 -15.10 -14.81 4.23
CA MET A 259 -15.28 -13.38 4.05
C MET A 259 -15.43 -12.97 2.59
N MET A 260 -14.82 -13.74 1.68
CA MET A 260 -14.82 -13.42 0.25
C MET A 260 -16.23 -13.53 -0.35
N GLU A 261 -17.06 -14.44 0.15
CA GLU A 261 -18.47 -14.54 -0.27
C GLU A 261 -19.23 -13.23 -0.02
N HIS A 262 -19.06 -12.65 1.16
CA HIS A 262 -19.67 -11.35 1.47
C HIS A 262 -19.05 -10.22 0.63
N MET A 263 -17.74 -10.23 0.42
CA MET A 263 -17.07 -9.21 -0.41
C MET A 263 -17.57 -9.25 -1.86
N ARG A 264 -17.79 -10.45 -2.44
CA ARG A 264 -18.42 -10.63 -3.77
C ARG A 264 -19.82 -10.02 -3.84
N SER A 265 -20.58 -10.05 -2.75
CA SER A 265 -21.89 -9.42 -2.71
C SER A 265 -21.84 -7.87 -2.65
N CYS A 266 -20.71 -7.30 -2.24
CA CYS A 266 -20.51 -5.86 -2.12
C CYS A 266 -19.87 -5.23 -3.37
N VAL A 267 -19.07 -5.99 -4.14
CA VAL A 267 -18.28 -5.47 -5.26
C VAL A 267 -18.74 -6.10 -6.57
N HIS A 268 -19.24 -5.28 -7.50
CA HIS A 268 -19.86 -5.77 -8.74
C HIS A 268 -18.89 -6.49 -9.70
N SER A 269 -17.63 -6.12 -9.72
CA SER A 269 -16.62 -6.68 -10.64
C SER A 269 -15.36 -7.05 -9.84
N LEU A 270 -15.45 -8.11 -9.04
CA LEU A 270 -14.38 -8.59 -8.19
C LEU A 270 -13.66 -9.78 -8.83
N GLN A 271 -12.36 -9.61 -9.06
CA GLN A 271 -11.43 -10.70 -9.32
C GLN A 271 -10.67 -11.02 -8.02
N GLU A 272 -10.28 -12.28 -7.83
CA GLU A 272 -9.60 -12.73 -6.62
C GLU A 272 -8.38 -13.56 -6.95
N GLU A 273 -7.31 -13.34 -6.16
CA GLU A 273 -6.09 -14.14 -6.21
C GLU A 273 -5.60 -14.43 -4.79
N LEU A 274 -5.29 -15.68 -4.50
CA LEU A 274 -4.59 -16.10 -3.29
C LEU A 274 -3.15 -16.47 -3.66
N ILE A 275 -2.15 -15.83 -3.04
CA ILE A 275 -0.74 -16.14 -3.32
C ILE A 275 -0.20 -17.09 -2.26
N PRO A 276 -0.02 -18.39 -2.57
CA PRO A 276 0.43 -19.38 -1.61
C PRO A 276 1.81 -19.08 -1.04
N GLY A 277 2.03 -19.43 0.24
CA GLY A 277 3.33 -19.28 0.90
C GLY A 277 3.69 -17.85 1.24
N THR A 278 2.70 -16.95 1.35
CA THR A 278 2.91 -15.56 1.76
C THR A 278 2.17 -15.24 3.07
N THR A 279 2.61 -14.18 3.73
CA THR A 279 1.94 -13.51 4.85
C THR A 279 1.51 -12.11 4.42
N HIS A 280 0.80 -11.40 5.28
CA HIS A 280 0.43 -10.00 5.07
C HIS A 280 1.61 -9.10 4.61
N TYR A 281 2.79 -9.31 5.18
CA TYR A 281 3.99 -8.55 4.83
C TYR A 281 4.71 -9.10 3.59
N THR A 282 4.92 -10.42 3.55
CA THR A 282 5.71 -11.03 2.48
C THR A 282 4.95 -11.10 1.15
N LEU A 283 3.61 -10.94 1.20
CA LEU A 283 2.77 -10.77 0.02
C LEU A 283 3.24 -9.59 -0.84
N LEU A 284 3.59 -8.46 -0.21
CA LEU A 284 4.05 -7.26 -0.92
C LEU A 284 5.59 -7.17 -0.98
N MET A 285 6.30 -7.49 0.10
CA MET A 285 7.73 -7.22 0.24
C MET A 285 8.61 -8.46 0.05
N GLY A 286 8.07 -9.68 0.16
CA GLY A 286 8.78 -10.92 -0.13
C GLY A 286 9.00 -11.12 -1.64
N GLN A 287 10.03 -11.87 -2.01
CA GLN A 287 10.37 -12.05 -3.43
C GLN A 287 9.25 -12.71 -4.24
N ARG A 288 8.65 -13.76 -3.70
CA ARG A 288 7.54 -14.49 -4.33
C ARG A 288 6.31 -13.61 -4.49
N GLY A 289 5.88 -12.97 -3.40
CA GLY A 289 4.70 -12.11 -3.38
C GLY A 289 4.86 -10.93 -4.33
N ALA A 290 5.96 -10.19 -4.23
CA ALA A 290 6.24 -9.03 -5.09
C ALA A 290 6.30 -9.41 -6.59
N SER A 291 6.86 -10.58 -6.94
CA SER A 291 6.87 -11.06 -8.33
C SER A 291 5.46 -11.32 -8.84
N ARG A 292 4.67 -12.10 -8.08
CA ARG A 292 3.31 -12.43 -8.50
C ARG A 292 2.40 -11.20 -8.56
N ILE A 293 2.53 -10.28 -7.59
CA ILE A 293 1.78 -9.01 -7.63
C ILE A 293 2.15 -8.19 -8.85
N ALA A 294 3.42 -8.08 -9.21
CA ALA A 294 3.82 -7.32 -10.39
C ALA A 294 3.19 -7.89 -11.68
N ASP A 295 3.14 -9.22 -11.82
CA ASP A 295 2.50 -9.85 -12.97
C ASP A 295 0.98 -9.63 -12.96
N LEU A 296 0.32 -9.79 -11.82
CA LEU A 296 -1.12 -9.52 -11.68
C LEU A 296 -1.49 -8.07 -11.97
N LEU A 297 -0.66 -7.12 -11.53
CA LEU A 297 -0.87 -5.69 -11.80
C LEU A 297 -0.72 -5.38 -13.29
N ASP A 298 0.24 -5.98 -13.97
CA ASP A 298 0.43 -5.79 -15.41
C ASP A 298 -0.73 -6.39 -16.21
N ASP A 299 -1.16 -7.61 -15.86
CA ASP A 299 -2.30 -8.29 -16.47
C ASP A 299 -3.61 -7.52 -16.21
N PHE A 300 -3.88 -7.12 -14.97
CA PHE A 300 -5.07 -6.35 -14.61
C PHE A 300 -5.12 -5.01 -15.34
N ALA A 301 -4.00 -4.31 -15.42
CA ALA A 301 -3.90 -3.04 -16.12
C ALA A 301 -4.13 -3.16 -17.63
N ALA A 302 -3.84 -4.31 -18.24
CA ALA A 302 -4.15 -4.56 -19.64
C ALA A 302 -5.67 -4.67 -19.90
N HIS A 303 -6.45 -5.08 -18.88
CA HIS A 303 -7.90 -5.23 -18.95
C HIS A 303 -8.66 -3.95 -18.55
N CYS A 304 -8.06 -3.10 -17.70
CA CYS A 304 -8.61 -1.80 -17.35
C CYS A 304 -8.32 -0.78 -18.45
N GLN A 305 -9.09 -0.81 -19.53
CA GLN A 305 -8.93 0.20 -20.59
C GLN A 305 -9.31 1.58 -20.07
N PRO A 306 -8.54 2.65 -20.41
CA PRO A 306 -8.99 4.01 -20.14
C PRO A 306 -10.32 4.21 -20.90
N VAL A 307 -11.32 4.75 -20.21
CA VAL A 307 -12.57 5.18 -20.85
C VAL A 307 -12.18 6.08 -21.99
N ARG A 308 -12.39 5.64 -23.24
CA ARG A 308 -12.18 6.48 -24.42
C ARG A 308 -13.10 7.68 -24.28
N GLN A 309 -12.54 8.84 -23.98
CA GLN A 309 -13.26 10.09 -24.22
C GLN A 309 -13.65 10.09 -25.70
N PHE A 310 -14.94 10.02 -25.96
CA PHE A 310 -15.47 10.30 -27.29
C PHE A 310 -14.99 11.70 -27.66
N ALA A 311 -14.04 11.76 -28.61
CA ALA A 311 -13.66 13.01 -29.23
C ALA A 311 -14.95 13.64 -29.78
N ALA A 312 -15.33 14.78 -29.22
CA ALA A 312 -16.41 15.59 -29.78
C ALA A 312 -16.09 15.86 -31.23
N SER A 313 -16.87 15.29 -32.11
CA SER A 313 -16.81 15.58 -33.57
C SER A 313 -17.01 17.08 -33.74
N THR A 314 -15.97 17.76 -34.18
CA THR A 314 -16.03 19.16 -34.66
C THR A 314 -17.06 19.25 -35.81
N PRO A 315 -18.09 20.11 -35.73
CA PRO A 315 -18.96 20.33 -36.85
C PRO A 315 -18.14 20.97 -37.97
N GLN A 316 -18.13 20.32 -39.15
CA GLN A 316 -17.66 20.96 -40.39
C GLN A 316 -18.57 22.16 -40.64
N ALA A 317 -17.96 23.34 -40.72
CA ALA A 317 -18.60 24.54 -41.21
C ALA A 317 -18.87 24.37 -42.72
N ILE A 318 -20.12 24.60 -43.09
CA ILE A 318 -20.57 24.79 -44.49
C ILE A 318 -20.27 26.22 -44.93
#